data_aa8ee2d95e2c1b68942094a944c7b8ed
#
_entry.id   aa8ee2d95e2c1b68942094a944c7b8ed
#
_cell.length_a   1.000
_cell.length_b   1.000
_cell.length_c   1.000
_cell.angle_alpha   90.00
_cell.angle_beta   90.00
_cell.angle_gamma   90.00
#
_symmetry.space_group_name_H-M   'P 1'
#
loop_
_entity.id
_entity.type
_entity.pdbx_description
1 polymer ?
#
loop_
_entity_poly.entity_id
_entity_poly.type
_entity_poly.pdbx_seq_one_letter_code
_entity_poly.pdbx_strand_id
1 'polypeptide(L)'
;MVHTYSLKKDGSTQLSPHFKVREFAEPGNDNILIDDTLIDQLEALYARLDCTKIIITSGYRTDAKASRHAEGRAADINCWHMENGREVRYQGKPILLAAEDVGFTGIGWNVGSAVSRAAVHVDTRESPYRFDEEDGNRMVKGNSWYVYFGVNKPVPPGEAPDILYQVYTAANKWLAEITNYGAGSLGYAGFPNRPVQGVRARLSRGSIEYRVHLRGRWLPWVKDTQDYAGLYGKDADGLQMRLVGLPDCAVEYRVAAVGREYYPWVRDYGEGSEGYAGSFGKPFDRLQCRVVKV
;
A
#
# COMPACT_ATOMS: atom_id res chain seq x y z
N MET A 1 -17.00 -21.18 -12.31
CA MET A 1 -17.43 -21.75 -13.63
C MET A 1 -18.09 -20.64 -14.44
N VAL A 2 -17.86 -20.59 -15.77
CA VAL A 2 -18.51 -19.58 -16.64
C VAL A 2 -19.86 -20.11 -17.14
N HIS A 3 -20.91 -19.33 -16.93
CA HIS A 3 -22.27 -19.61 -17.38
C HIS A 3 -22.68 -18.69 -18.52
N THR A 4 -23.57 -19.17 -19.39
CA THR A 4 -24.17 -18.38 -20.47
C THR A 4 -25.62 -18.07 -20.13
N TYR A 5 -25.99 -16.81 -20.21
CA TYR A 5 -27.34 -16.30 -19.96
C TYR A 5 -27.90 -15.59 -21.19
N SER A 6 -29.23 -15.55 -21.32
CA SER A 6 -29.93 -14.69 -22.27
C SER A 6 -30.46 -13.46 -21.53
N LEU A 7 -30.09 -12.27 -21.98
CA LEU A 7 -30.61 -11.02 -21.38
C LEU A 7 -32.13 -10.97 -21.37
N LYS A 8 -32.76 -11.43 -22.48
CA LYS A 8 -34.22 -11.43 -22.63
C LYS A 8 -34.92 -12.41 -21.70
N LYS A 9 -34.35 -13.60 -21.49
CA LYS A 9 -34.93 -14.65 -20.65
C LYS A 9 -34.49 -14.55 -19.20
N ASP A 10 -33.23 -14.32 -18.98
CA ASP A 10 -32.57 -14.47 -17.68
C ASP A 10 -32.17 -13.14 -17.04
N GLY A 11 -32.39 -11.99 -17.71
CA GLY A 11 -31.91 -10.69 -17.25
C GLY A 11 -32.36 -10.29 -15.85
N SER A 12 -33.47 -10.82 -15.34
CA SER A 12 -33.93 -10.59 -13.97
C SER A 12 -33.44 -11.65 -12.96
N THR A 13 -32.72 -12.68 -13.43
CA THR A 13 -32.21 -13.75 -12.58
C THR A 13 -31.22 -13.17 -11.58
N GLN A 14 -31.43 -13.50 -10.31
CA GLN A 14 -30.56 -13.13 -9.22
C GLN A 14 -29.35 -14.09 -9.21
N LEU A 15 -28.13 -13.55 -9.36
CA LEU A 15 -26.89 -14.31 -9.31
C LEU A 15 -26.42 -14.47 -7.87
N SER A 16 -26.63 -13.44 -7.05
CA SER A 16 -26.20 -13.35 -5.66
C SER A 16 -27.06 -12.28 -4.94
N PRO A 17 -26.95 -12.07 -3.63
CA PRO A 17 -27.75 -11.08 -2.91
C PRO A 17 -27.79 -9.68 -3.54
N HIS A 18 -26.69 -9.24 -4.19
CA HIS A 18 -26.59 -7.87 -4.69
C HIS A 18 -26.51 -7.76 -6.22
N PHE A 19 -26.34 -8.87 -6.95
CA PHE A 19 -26.13 -8.83 -8.40
C PHE A 19 -27.14 -9.63 -9.20
N LYS A 20 -27.51 -9.10 -10.39
CA LYS A 20 -28.39 -9.73 -11.37
C LYS A 20 -27.73 -9.83 -12.73
N VAL A 21 -28.17 -10.78 -13.55
CA VAL A 21 -27.61 -11.01 -14.89
C VAL A 21 -27.57 -9.74 -15.74
N ARG A 22 -28.64 -8.93 -15.73
CA ARG A 22 -28.72 -7.71 -16.56
C ARG A 22 -27.65 -6.68 -16.31
N GLU A 23 -27.02 -6.67 -15.12
CA GLU A 23 -26.03 -5.70 -14.75
C GLU A 23 -24.70 -5.93 -15.48
N PHE A 24 -24.50 -7.14 -16.00
CA PHE A 24 -23.31 -7.54 -16.77
C PHE A 24 -23.52 -7.46 -18.28
N ALA A 25 -24.68 -7.04 -18.73
CA ALA A 25 -25.04 -7.04 -20.13
C ALA A 25 -24.38 -5.91 -20.93
N GLU A 26 -23.93 -6.26 -22.14
CA GLU A 26 -23.53 -5.29 -23.15
C GLU A 26 -24.79 -4.79 -23.91
N PRO A 27 -24.94 -3.48 -24.17
CA PRO A 27 -26.02 -2.95 -24.94
C PRO A 27 -26.16 -3.62 -26.32
N GLY A 28 -27.31 -4.14 -26.63
CA GLY A 28 -27.60 -4.79 -27.92
C GLY A 28 -27.24 -6.27 -28.02
N ASN A 29 -26.61 -6.84 -27.00
CA ASN A 29 -26.26 -8.26 -26.96
C ASN A 29 -27.22 -9.04 -26.04
N ASP A 30 -27.76 -10.15 -26.54
CA ASP A 30 -28.65 -11.03 -25.76
C ASP A 30 -27.83 -12.08 -24.96
N ASN A 31 -26.68 -12.52 -25.46
CA ASN A 31 -25.85 -13.50 -24.79
C ASN A 31 -24.89 -12.81 -23.80
N ILE A 32 -24.83 -13.31 -22.59
CA ILE A 32 -23.98 -12.79 -21.51
C ILE A 32 -23.25 -13.96 -20.90
N LEU A 33 -21.92 -13.86 -20.84
CA LEU A 33 -21.08 -14.78 -20.08
C LEU A 33 -20.78 -14.19 -18.70
N ILE A 34 -20.90 -15.00 -17.66
CA ILE A 34 -20.60 -14.58 -16.26
C ILE A 34 -19.91 -15.76 -15.55
N ASP A 35 -18.78 -15.48 -14.92
CA ASP A 35 -18.05 -16.45 -14.08
C ASP A 35 -18.53 -16.36 -12.62
N ASP A 36 -18.83 -17.50 -12.00
CA ASP A 36 -19.19 -17.59 -10.58
C ASP A 36 -18.15 -16.94 -9.68
N THR A 37 -16.86 -17.17 -9.97
CA THR A 37 -15.76 -16.57 -9.18
C THR A 37 -15.79 -15.05 -9.21
N LEU A 38 -16.17 -14.43 -10.33
CA LEU A 38 -16.34 -12.99 -10.43
C LEU A 38 -17.44 -12.50 -9.48
N ILE A 39 -18.56 -13.22 -9.44
CA ILE A 39 -19.70 -12.87 -8.56
C ILE A 39 -19.33 -13.03 -7.08
N ASP A 40 -18.68 -14.13 -6.72
CA ASP A 40 -18.24 -14.39 -5.33
C ASP A 40 -17.29 -13.31 -4.84
N GLN A 41 -16.34 -12.89 -5.68
CA GLN A 41 -15.39 -11.83 -5.32
C GLN A 41 -16.04 -10.44 -5.30
N LEU A 42 -17.02 -10.16 -6.14
CA LEU A 42 -17.80 -8.92 -6.08
C LEU A 42 -18.64 -8.84 -4.79
N GLU A 43 -19.23 -9.94 -4.34
CA GLU A 43 -19.93 -10.01 -3.05
C GLU A 43 -18.96 -9.82 -1.87
N ALA A 44 -17.79 -10.45 -1.93
CA ALA A 44 -16.76 -10.27 -0.92
C ALA A 44 -16.28 -8.80 -0.88
N LEU A 45 -16.15 -8.15 -2.04
CA LEU A 45 -15.79 -6.74 -2.14
C LEU A 45 -16.89 -5.82 -1.58
N TYR A 46 -18.17 -6.16 -1.87
CA TYR A 46 -19.33 -5.45 -1.32
C TYR A 46 -19.28 -5.43 0.20
N ALA A 47 -19.07 -6.59 0.82
CA ALA A 47 -18.94 -6.73 2.27
C ALA A 47 -17.66 -6.06 2.82
N ARG A 48 -16.52 -6.21 2.12
CA ARG A 48 -15.22 -5.66 2.55
C ARG A 48 -15.21 -4.14 2.63
N LEU A 49 -15.92 -3.47 1.73
CA LEU A 49 -16.05 -2.01 1.66
C LEU A 49 -17.28 -1.45 2.39
N ASP A 50 -18.10 -2.31 3.01
CA ASP A 50 -19.38 -1.89 3.58
C ASP A 50 -20.22 -1.08 2.57
N CYS A 51 -20.33 -1.62 1.37
CA CYS A 51 -21.02 -0.94 0.26
C CYS A 51 -22.52 -0.84 0.50
N THR A 52 -23.13 0.27 0.07
CA THR A 52 -24.57 0.37 -0.14
C THR A 52 -24.95 -0.16 -1.53
N LYS A 53 -24.03 -0.04 -2.50
CA LYS A 53 -24.17 -0.62 -3.84
C LYS A 53 -22.82 -0.67 -4.56
N ILE A 54 -22.71 -1.63 -5.48
CA ILE A 54 -21.68 -1.66 -6.52
C ILE A 54 -22.41 -1.56 -7.87
N ILE A 55 -22.00 -0.63 -8.72
CA ILE A 55 -22.53 -0.49 -10.09
C ILE A 55 -21.51 -1.06 -11.06
N ILE A 56 -21.94 -2.03 -11.86
CA ILE A 56 -21.16 -2.55 -12.97
C ILE A 56 -21.34 -1.58 -14.13
N THR A 57 -20.28 -0.86 -14.48
CA THR A 57 -20.28 0.11 -15.58
C THR A 57 -19.95 -0.56 -16.91
N SER A 58 -19.24 -1.70 -16.88
CA SER A 58 -18.99 -2.58 -18.01
C SER A 58 -18.79 -4.01 -17.49
N GLY A 59 -19.58 -4.95 -17.98
CA GLY A 59 -19.46 -6.38 -17.70
C GLY A 59 -18.95 -7.14 -18.91
N TYR A 60 -19.73 -8.12 -19.40
CA TYR A 60 -19.42 -8.88 -20.61
C TYR A 60 -19.43 -7.99 -21.85
N ARG A 61 -18.42 -8.17 -22.73
CA ARG A 61 -18.29 -7.45 -24.01
C ARG A 61 -17.78 -8.36 -25.11
N THR A 62 -18.40 -8.29 -26.29
CA THR A 62 -18.01 -9.11 -27.46
C THR A 62 -16.92 -8.47 -28.32
N ASP A 63 -16.75 -7.16 -28.26
CA ASP A 63 -15.79 -6.38 -29.05
C ASP A 63 -14.34 -6.47 -28.55
N ALA A 64 -14.16 -6.87 -27.31
CA ALA A 64 -12.87 -6.91 -26.62
C ALA A 64 -12.14 -8.25 -26.81
N LYS A 65 -11.70 -8.57 -28.05
CA LYS A 65 -10.90 -9.77 -28.32
C LYS A 65 -9.72 -9.87 -27.35
N ALA A 66 -9.57 -11.04 -26.70
CA ALA A 66 -8.57 -11.32 -25.66
C ALA A 66 -8.71 -10.52 -24.34
N SER A 67 -9.84 -9.86 -24.11
CA SER A 67 -10.15 -9.22 -22.84
C SER A 67 -10.85 -10.20 -21.90
N ARG A 68 -10.61 -10.08 -20.59
CA ARG A 68 -11.34 -10.85 -19.56
C ARG A 68 -12.84 -10.54 -19.53
N HIS A 69 -13.24 -9.37 -20.06
CA HIS A 69 -14.66 -9.05 -20.31
C HIS A 69 -15.30 -10.01 -21.32
N ALA A 70 -14.61 -10.35 -22.42
CA ALA A 70 -15.12 -11.30 -23.42
C ALA A 70 -15.20 -12.75 -22.90
N GLU A 71 -14.55 -13.06 -21.80
CA GLU A 71 -14.62 -14.35 -21.11
C GLU A 71 -15.67 -14.39 -20.00
N GLY A 72 -16.35 -13.26 -19.70
CA GLY A 72 -17.26 -13.13 -18.57
C GLY A 72 -16.58 -13.10 -17.20
N ARG A 73 -15.28 -12.79 -17.15
CA ARG A 73 -14.41 -12.85 -15.99
C ARG A 73 -13.97 -11.48 -15.47
N ALA A 74 -14.52 -10.39 -16.00
CA ALA A 74 -14.16 -9.03 -15.62
C ALA A 74 -15.35 -8.11 -15.47
N ALA A 75 -15.19 -7.09 -14.65
CA ALA A 75 -16.12 -5.98 -14.50
C ALA A 75 -15.37 -4.68 -14.24
N ASP A 76 -15.86 -3.59 -14.83
CA ASP A 76 -15.51 -2.23 -14.44
C ASP A 76 -16.57 -1.74 -13.45
N ILE A 77 -16.13 -1.33 -12.25
CA ILE A 77 -17.01 -1.10 -11.12
C ILE A 77 -16.87 0.28 -10.50
N ASN A 78 -17.97 0.75 -9.94
CA ASN A 78 -18.00 1.86 -9.01
C ASN A 78 -18.70 1.40 -7.72
N CYS A 79 -18.17 1.84 -6.58
CA CYS A 79 -18.68 1.45 -5.25
C CYS A 79 -19.18 2.68 -4.48
N TRP A 80 -20.25 2.51 -3.70
CA TRP A 80 -20.82 3.53 -2.80
C TRP A 80 -20.91 3.02 -1.38
N HIS A 81 -20.85 3.92 -0.42
CA HIS A 81 -21.02 3.65 1.01
C HIS A 81 -21.75 4.80 1.69
N MET A 82 -22.15 4.60 2.94
CA MET A 82 -22.70 5.67 3.76
C MET A 82 -21.60 6.45 4.47
N GLU A 83 -21.60 7.76 4.32
CA GLU A 83 -20.74 8.68 5.06
C GLU A 83 -21.56 9.84 5.62
N ASN A 84 -21.56 10.01 6.93
CA ASN A 84 -22.34 11.05 7.61
C ASN A 84 -23.83 11.09 7.22
N GLY A 85 -24.46 9.91 7.05
CA GLY A 85 -25.86 9.76 6.67
C GLY A 85 -26.18 10.04 5.20
N ARG A 86 -25.17 10.16 4.34
CA ARG A 86 -25.32 10.34 2.89
C ARG A 86 -24.61 9.24 2.13
N GLU A 87 -25.18 8.84 1.00
CA GLU A 87 -24.54 7.90 0.10
C GLU A 87 -23.45 8.61 -0.71
N VAL A 88 -22.20 8.16 -0.56
CA VAL A 88 -21.01 8.74 -1.19
C VAL A 88 -20.31 7.67 -2.03
N ARG A 89 -19.79 8.06 -3.18
CA ARG A 89 -19.00 7.18 -4.04
C ARG A 89 -17.57 7.06 -3.51
N TYR A 90 -17.06 5.84 -3.40
CA TYR A 90 -15.66 5.60 -3.12
C TYR A 90 -14.73 6.18 -4.19
N GLN A 91 -13.60 6.70 -3.76
CA GLN A 91 -12.46 6.97 -4.62
C GLN A 91 -11.82 5.64 -5.07
N GLY A 92 -11.06 5.66 -6.19
CA GLY A 92 -10.46 4.43 -6.72
C GLY A 92 -9.52 3.71 -5.73
N LYS A 93 -8.68 4.44 -5.01
CA LYS A 93 -7.67 3.84 -4.11
C LYS A 93 -8.21 2.84 -3.07
N PRO A 94 -9.27 3.13 -2.30
CA PRO A 94 -9.88 2.15 -1.41
C PRO A 94 -10.38 0.90 -2.13
N ILE A 95 -10.93 1.07 -3.35
CA ILE A 95 -11.43 -0.05 -4.14
C ILE A 95 -10.27 -0.94 -4.60
N LEU A 96 -9.13 -0.36 -5.05
CA LEU A 96 -7.95 -1.13 -5.47
C LEU A 96 -7.45 -2.06 -4.35
N LEU A 97 -7.31 -1.51 -3.12
CA LEU A 97 -6.84 -2.28 -1.97
C LEU A 97 -7.83 -3.37 -1.56
N ALA A 98 -9.12 -3.02 -1.48
CA ALA A 98 -10.15 -3.99 -1.12
C ALA A 98 -10.30 -5.09 -2.18
N ALA A 99 -10.16 -4.77 -3.47
CA ALA A 99 -10.18 -5.75 -4.55
C ALA A 99 -9.01 -6.76 -4.43
N GLU A 100 -7.83 -6.29 -4.05
CA GLU A 100 -6.70 -7.19 -3.78
C GLU A 100 -6.96 -8.06 -2.54
N ASP A 101 -7.46 -7.48 -1.45
CA ASP A 101 -7.79 -8.20 -0.21
C ASP A 101 -8.77 -9.35 -0.43
N VAL A 102 -9.76 -9.17 -1.31
CA VAL A 102 -10.75 -10.22 -1.62
C VAL A 102 -10.32 -11.17 -2.74
N GLY A 103 -9.11 -11.01 -3.27
CA GLY A 103 -8.47 -11.97 -4.14
C GLY A 103 -8.63 -11.71 -5.65
N PHE A 104 -9.09 -10.54 -6.09
CA PHE A 104 -9.02 -10.20 -7.51
C PHE A 104 -7.57 -10.21 -7.99
N THR A 105 -7.32 -10.93 -9.07
CA THR A 105 -5.99 -11.10 -9.65
C THR A 105 -5.68 -10.05 -10.71
N GLY A 106 -6.66 -9.60 -11.48
CA GLY A 106 -6.54 -8.44 -12.36
C GLY A 106 -7.14 -7.20 -11.72
N ILE A 107 -6.37 -6.11 -11.64
CA ILE A 107 -6.84 -4.82 -11.12
C ILE A 107 -6.28 -3.70 -11.99
N GLY A 108 -7.16 -2.88 -12.56
CA GLY A 108 -6.82 -1.73 -13.39
C GLY A 108 -7.46 -0.46 -12.90
N TRP A 109 -6.78 0.66 -13.10
CA TRP A 109 -7.32 1.98 -12.79
C TRP A 109 -6.60 3.06 -13.60
N ASN A 110 -7.32 4.13 -13.90
CA ASN A 110 -6.77 5.29 -14.57
C ASN A 110 -6.21 6.28 -13.52
N VAL A 111 -4.89 6.41 -13.45
CA VAL A 111 -4.20 7.22 -12.42
C VAL A 111 -4.15 8.70 -12.78
N GLY A 112 -4.02 9.02 -14.06
CA GLY A 112 -3.69 10.39 -14.53
C GLY A 112 -4.89 11.26 -14.83
N SER A 113 -6.08 10.67 -15.02
CA SER A 113 -7.24 11.50 -15.32
C SER A 113 -7.62 12.33 -14.10
N ALA A 114 -8.10 13.55 -14.32
CA ALA A 114 -8.84 14.35 -13.34
C ALA A 114 -10.00 13.55 -12.68
N VAL A 115 -10.03 12.30 -12.90
CA VAL A 115 -11.03 11.29 -12.65
C VAL A 115 -10.58 10.40 -11.52
N SER A 116 -10.44 10.99 -10.34
CA SER A 116 -10.69 10.24 -9.10
C SER A 116 -12.04 9.46 -9.18
N ARG A 117 -12.74 9.53 -10.29
CA ARG A 117 -14.07 9.00 -10.60
C ARG A 117 -14.07 7.88 -11.63
N ALA A 118 -12.93 7.48 -12.21
CA ALA A 118 -12.90 6.35 -13.13
C ALA A 118 -13.33 5.07 -12.41
N ALA A 119 -14.02 4.21 -13.13
CA ALA A 119 -14.31 2.87 -12.66
C ALA A 119 -13.00 2.13 -12.39
N VAL A 120 -13.01 1.22 -11.43
CA VAL A 120 -11.92 0.29 -11.22
C VAL A 120 -12.22 -0.99 -11.98
N HIS A 121 -11.29 -1.41 -12.82
CA HIS A 121 -11.33 -2.72 -13.46
C HIS A 121 -10.95 -3.81 -12.46
N VAL A 122 -11.74 -4.88 -12.41
CA VAL A 122 -11.42 -6.09 -11.62
C VAL A 122 -11.65 -7.34 -12.48
N ASP A 123 -10.77 -8.33 -12.36
CA ASP A 123 -10.91 -9.60 -13.06
C ASP A 123 -10.31 -10.80 -12.30
N THR A 124 -10.70 -12.01 -12.73
CA THR A 124 -10.36 -13.30 -12.11
C THR A 124 -9.39 -14.13 -12.95
N ARG A 125 -8.37 -13.48 -13.54
CA ARG A 125 -7.31 -14.18 -14.30
C ARG A 125 -6.44 -15.07 -13.40
N GLU A 126 -5.65 -15.96 -14.01
CA GLU A 126 -4.84 -16.94 -13.28
C GLU A 126 -3.62 -16.34 -12.57
N SER A 127 -3.12 -15.20 -13.04
CA SER A 127 -1.91 -14.56 -12.50
C SER A 127 -2.15 -13.10 -12.16
N PRO A 128 -1.55 -12.58 -11.08
CA PRO A 128 -1.69 -11.17 -10.72
C PRO A 128 -1.27 -10.23 -11.85
N TYR A 129 -2.14 -9.28 -12.16
CA TYR A 129 -1.91 -8.28 -13.19
C TYR A 129 -2.44 -6.92 -12.72
N ARG A 130 -1.56 -5.93 -12.64
CA ARG A 130 -1.89 -4.55 -12.25
C ARG A 130 -1.58 -3.66 -13.43
N PHE A 131 -2.49 -2.78 -13.80
CA PHE A 131 -2.30 -1.96 -14.99
C PHE A 131 -2.94 -0.57 -14.85
N ASP A 132 -2.36 0.40 -15.56
CA ASP A 132 -2.87 1.74 -15.72
C ASP A 132 -3.63 1.83 -17.06
N GLU A 133 -4.93 2.08 -16.97
CA GLU A 133 -5.80 2.17 -18.14
C GLU A 133 -5.54 3.42 -18.99
N GLU A 134 -5.04 4.51 -18.40
CA GLU A 134 -4.74 5.73 -19.13
C GLU A 134 -3.50 5.57 -20.01
N ASP A 135 -2.51 4.81 -19.54
CA ASP A 135 -1.24 4.57 -20.28
C ASP A 135 -1.31 3.26 -21.08
N GLY A 136 -2.38 3.09 -21.87
CA GLY A 136 -2.53 1.96 -22.80
C GLY A 136 -2.53 0.58 -22.13
N ASN A 137 -3.10 0.46 -20.94
CA ASN A 137 -3.09 -0.74 -20.11
C ASN A 137 -1.68 -1.17 -19.69
N ARG A 138 -0.83 -0.19 -19.45
CA ARG A 138 0.54 -0.42 -19.01
C ARG A 138 0.60 -1.25 -17.73
N MET A 139 1.25 -2.40 -17.82
CA MET A 139 1.46 -3.27 -16.67
C MET A 139 2.39 -2.63 -15.64
N VAL A 140 1.96 -2.62 -14.39
CA VAL A 140 2.80 -2.23 -13.23
C VAL A 140 3.27 -3.51 -12.53
N LYS A 141 4.56 -3.81 -12.61
CA LYS A 141 5.13 -5.08 -12.12
C LYS A 141 5.37 -5.10 -10.61
N GLY A 142 5.07 -6.24 -10.01
CA GLY A 142 5.41 -6.55 -8.62
C GLY A 142 4.81 -5.57 -7.62
N ASN A 143 5.44 -5.42 -6.47
CA ASN A 143 4.98 -4.52 -5.40
C ASN A 143 5.08 -3.02 -5.76
N SER A 144 5.70 -2.67 -6.89
CA SER A 144 5.77 -1.27 -7.34
C SER A 144 4.41 -0.66 -7.66
N TRP A 145 3.36 -1.46 -7.87
CA TRP A 145 2.02 -0.96 -8.11
C TRP A 145 1.44 -0.17 -6.93
N TYR A 146 1.81 -0.50 -5.70
CA TYR A 146 1.41 0.27 -4.51
C TYR A 146 1.96 1.70 -4.57
N VAL A 147 3.22 1.85 -4.95
CA VAL A 147 3.84 3.16 -5.14
C VAL A 147 3.25 3.88 -6.33
N TYR A 148 3.08 3.17 -7.45
CA TYR A 148 2.56 3.73 -8.71
C TYR A 148 1.15 4.30 -8.53
N PHE A 149 0.24 3.54 -7.91
CA PHE A 149 -1.12 4.01 -7.62
C PHE A 149 -1.21 4.89 -6.36
N GLY A 150 -0.10 5.09 -5.64
CA GLY A 150 -0.07 5.88 -4.41
C GLY A 150 -0.98 5.31 -3.31
N VAL A 151 -1.03 3.99 -3.20
CA VAL A 151 -1.72 3.24 -2.15
C VAL A 151 -0.71 2.59 -1.22
N ASN A 152 -1.08 2.33 0.01
CA ASN A 152 -0.24 1.58 0.92
C ASN A 152 -0.44 0.07 0.68
N LYS A 153 0.65 -0.70 0.69
CA LYS A 153 0.57 -2.15 0.63
C LYS A 153 -0.29 -2.67 1.79
N PRO A 154 -1.32 -3.50 1.53
CA PRO A 154 -2.03 -4.15 2.62
C PRO A 154 -1.06 -5.01 3.43
N VAL A 155 -1.06 -4.84 4.73
CA VAL A 155 -0.37 -5.76 5.64
C VAL A 155 -1.42 -6.77 6.10
N PRO A 156 -1.23 -8.07 5.83
CA PRO A 156 -2.17 -9.10 6.27
C PRO A 156 -2.46 -8.98 7.77
N PRO A 157 -3.69 -9.24 8.22
CA PRO A 157 -3.99 -9.32 9.63
C PRO A 157 -3.03 -10.30 10.32
N GLY A 158 -2.32 -9.86 11.35
CA GLY A 158 -1.35 -10.69 12.05
C GLY A 158 0.11 -10.53 11.61
N GLU A 159 0.42 -9.85 10.50
CA GLU A 159 1.80 -9.52 10.13
C GLU A 159 2.24 -8.15 10.70
N ALA A 160 3.54 -8.01 10.92
CA ALA A 160 4.12 -6.72 11.27
C ALA A 160 4.13 -5.80 10.04
N PRO A 161 3.83 -4.50 10.18
CA PRO A 161 3.91 -3.57 9.06
C PRO A 161 5.34 -3.41 8.56
N ASP A 162 5.50 -3.14 7.26
CA ASP A 162 6.77 -2.68 6.72
C ASP A 162 7.12 -1.30 7.27
N ILE A 163 8.39 -1.10 7.59
CA ILE A 163 8.97 0.23 7.87
C ILE A 163 9.77 0.69 6.66
N LEU A 164 9.47 1.90 6.19
CA LEU A 164 10.16 2.56 5.10
C LEU A 164 10.92 3.76 5.68
N TYR A 165 12.22 3.83 5.42
CA TYR A 165 13.06 4.87 6.01
C TYR A 165 14.18 5.30 5.09
N GLN A 166 14.60 6.54 5.26
CA GLN A 166 15.69 7.15 4.51
C GLN A 166 16.48 8.11 5.40
N VAL A 167 17.70 8.39 5.00
CA VAL A 167 18.55 9.35 5.69
C VAL A 167 19.07 10.44 4.76
N TYR A 168 19.37 11.58 5.34
CA TYR A 168 20.05 12.70 4.69
C TYR A 168 21.51 12.76 5.13
N THR A 169 22.41 12.94 4.17
CA THR A 169 23.82 13.26 4.41
C THR A 169 24.20 14.53 3.67
N ALA A 170 25.19 15.27 4.14
CA ALA A 170 25.61 16.52 3.49
C ALA A 170 26.02 16.31 2.02
N ALA A 171 26.72 15.20 1.75
CA ALA A 171 27.26 14.89 0.43
C ALA A 171 26.21 14.37 -0.56
N ASN A 172 25.26 13.53 -0.09
CA ASN A 172 24.35 12.80 -0.95
C ASN A 172 22.92 13.32 -0.90
N LYS A 173 22.62 14.28 -0.01
CA LYS A 173 21.24 14.75 0.26
C LYS A 173 20.39 13.61 0.81
N TRP A 174 19.09 13.55 0.46
CA TRP A 174 18.24 12.42 0.79
C TRP A 174 18.61 11.21 -0.08
N LEU A 175 18.94 10.11 0.57
CA LEU A 175 19.19 8.84 -0.09
C LEU A 175 17.86 8.12 -0.41
N ALA A 176 17.94 7.06 -1.20
CA ALA A 176 16.78 6.23 -1.53
C ALA A 176 16.13 5.66 -0.25
N GLU A 177 14.82 5.50 -0.29
CA GLU A 177 14.05 4.86 0.78
C GLU A 177 14.35 3.36 0.83
N ILE A 178 14.56 2.84 2.01
CA ILE A 178 14.81 1.42 2.31
C ILE A 178 13.57 0.85 2.98
N THR A 179 13.14 -0.33 2.56
CA THR A 179 12.03 -1.07 3.19
C THR A 179 12.61 -2.18 4.06
N ASN A 180 12.36 -2.12 5.34
CA ASN A 180 12.91 -3.03 6.34
C ASN A 180 14.44 -3.12 6.27
N TYR A 181 15.06 -3.95 7.11
CA TYR A 181 16.49 -4.20 6.98
C TYR A 181 16.76 -5.50 6.20
N GLY A 182 17.92 -5.58 5.58
CA GLY A 182 18.36 -6.77 4.86
C GLY A 182 19.87 -6.86 4.76
N ALA A 183 20.37 -7.83 4.02
CA ALA A 183 21.78 -7.98 3.72
C ALA A 183 22.21 -7.02 2.59
N GLY A 184 23.46 -6.58 2.63
CA GLY A 184 24.05 -5.73 1.60
C GLY A 184 23.58 -4.27 1.62
N SER A 185 23.91 -3.53 0.57
CA SER A 185 23.67 -2.09 0.46
C SER A 185 22.20 -1.68 0.35
N LEU A 186 21.31 -2.61 0.01
CA LEU A 186 19.87 -2.39 -0.06
C LEU A 186 19.17 -2.65 1.28
N GLY A 187 19.89 -3.11 2.29
CA GLY A 187 19.35 -3.46 3.59
C GLY A 187 19.62 -2.43 4.69
N TYR A 188 20.09 -1.23 4.34
CA TYR A 188 20.30 -0.13 5.29
C TYR A 188 20.20 1.23 4.59
N ALA A 189 19.76 2.24 5.33
CA ALA A 189 19.85 3.63 4.89
C ALA A 189 21.16 4.26 5.36
N GLY A 190 21.83 4.97 4.47
CA GLY A 190 23.11 5.64 4.78
C GLY A 190 24.24 5.27 3.83
N PHE A 191 25.42 5.77 4.14
CA PHE A 191 26.63 5.51 3.37
C PHE A 191 27.83 5.46 4.30
N PRO A 192 28.67 4.41 4.25
CA PRO A 192 29.85 4.33 5.08
C PRO A 192 30.71 5.61 5.03
N ASN A 193 31.13 6.08 6.20
CA ASN A 193 31.92 7.30 6.37
C ASN A 193 31.21 8.62 5.98
N ARG A 194 29.87 8.62 5.89
CA ARG A 194 29.07 9.82 5.62
C ARG A 194 28.04 10.04 6.72
N PRO A 195 28.33 10.93 7.68
CA PRO A 195 27.44 11.16 8.82
C PRO A 195 26.02 11.52 8.41
N VAL A 196 25.06 10.95 9.14
CA VAL A 196 23.62 11.23 8.96
C VAL A 196 23.29 12.55 9.65
N GLN A 197 22.53 13.40 8.94
CA GLN A 197 22.08 14.71 9.43
C GLN A 197 20.56 14.82 9.47
N GLY A 198 19.86 13.82 8.94
CA GLY A 198 18.39 13.76 8.94
C GLY A 198 17.89 12.35 8.74
N VAL A 199 16.77 12.03 9.36
CA VAL A 199 16.07 10.75 9.25
C VAL A 199 14.61 11.01 8.90
N ARG A 200 14.05 10.21 8.00
CA ARG A 200 12.61 10.07 7.75
C ARG A 200 12.21 8.62 7.85
N ALA A 201 11.05 8.36 8.43
CA ALA A 201 10.48 7.03 8.51
C ALA A 201 8.96 7.07 8.44
N ARG A 202 8.37 6.01 7.88
CA ARG A 202 6.92 5.77 7.84
C ARG A 202 6.63 4.27 7.84
N LEU A 203 5.41 3.91 8.17
CA LEU A 203 4.96 2.53 8.11
C LEU A 203 3.99 2.30 6.96
N SER A 204 3.86 1.04 6.52
CA SER A 204 2.81 0.63 5.58
C SER A 204 1.43 0.60 6.26
N ARG A 205 1.36 0.47 7.59
CA ARG A 205 0.16 0.53 8.43
C ARG A 205 0.50 1.08 9.82
N GLY A 206 -0.36 1.93 10.39
CA GLY A 206 -0.11 2.60 11.68
C GLY A 206 0.79 3.82 11.51
N SER A 207 1.37 4.28 12.59
CA SER A 207 2.24 5.46 12.61
C SER A 207 3.50 5.20 13.43
N ILE A 208 4.56 5.92 13.09
CA ILE A 208 5.84 5.90 13.80
C ILE A 208 6.23 7.31 14.21
N GLU A 209 6.75 7.45 15.41
CA GLU A 209 7.40 8.67 15.87
C GLU A 209 8.88 8.40 16.10
N TYR A 210 9.70 9.36 15.72
CA TYR A 210 11.15 9.26 15.83
C TYR A 210 11.78 10.62 16.09
N ARG A 211 12.96 10.60 16.72
CA ARG A 211 13.77 11.80 16.97
C ARG A 211 15.24 11.45 16.97
N VAL A 212 16.10 12.43 16.71
CA VAL A 212 17.55 12.30 16.81
C VAL A 212 18.13 13.12 17.93
N HIS A 213 19.24 12.64 18.48
CA HIS A 213 20.12 13.40 19.36
C HIS A 213 21.23 14.04 18.55
N LEU A 214 21.51 15.29 18.83
CA LEU A 214 22.66 16.01 18.27
C LEU A 214 23.01 17.20 19.18
N ARG A 215 24.29 17.56 19.24
CA ARG A 215 24.77 18.69 20.04
C ARG A 215 24.35 18.64 21.51
N GLY A 216 24.35 17.48 22.13
CA GLY A 216 24.02 17.28 23.54
C GLY A 216 22.55 17.33 23.90
N ARG A 217 21.63 17.29 22.94
CA ARG A 217 20.19 17.28 23.20
C ARG A 217 19.37 16.47 22.20
N TRP A 218 18.25 15.92 22.65
CA TRP A 218 17.22 15.36 21.80
C TRP A 218 16.45 16.48 21.10
N LEU A 219 16.20 16.30 19.78
CA LEU A 219 15.26 17.13 19.05
C LEU A 219 13.80 16.71 19.35
N PRO A 220 12.81 17.55 19.02
CA PRO A 220 11.39 17.15 19.10
C PRO A 220 11.09 15.87 18.31
N TRP A 221 10.05 15.15 18.74
CA TRP A 221 9.52 14.01 18.02
C TRP A 221 8.92 14.45 16.68
N VAL A 222 9.19 13.68 15.64
CA VAL A 222 8.60 13.80 14.31
C VAL A 222 7.73 12.58 14.08
N LYS A 223 6.56 12.77 13.48
CA LYS A 223 5.60 11.71 13.18
C LYS A 223 5.55 11.45 11.68
N ASP A 224 5.72 10.18 11.29
CA ASP A 224 5.67 9.74 9.90
C ASP A 224 6.54 10.64 8.99
N THR A 225 6.01 11.07 7.85
CA THR A 225 6.71 11.95 6.90
C THR A 225 6.26 13.41 7.00
N GLN A 226 5.63 13.82 8.11
CA GLN A 226 5.21 15.22 8.30
C GLN A 226 6.39 16.18 8.25
N ASP A 227 7.56 15.71 8.73
CA ASP A 227 8.84 16.43 8.68
C ASP A 227 9.99 15.41 8.66
N TYR A 228 11.20 15.83 9.03
CA TYR A 228 12.33 14.97 9.27
C TYR A 228 12.95 15.23 10.65
N ALA A 229 13.47 14.20 11.28
CA ALA A 229 14.24 14.35 12.50
C ALA A 229 15.69 14.65 12.13
N GLY A 230 16.20 15.84 12.47
CA GLY A 230 17.56 16.23 12.15
C GLY A 230 17.74 17.73 12.01
N LEU A 231 18.96 18.12 11.62
CA LEU A 231 19.31 19.48 11.29
C LEU A 231 20.44 19.46 10.25
N TYR A 232 20.20 20.03 9.07
CA TYR A 232 21.20 20.11 8.02
C TYR A 232 22.49 20.79 8.51
N GLY A 233 23.62 20.21 8.17
CA GLY A 233 24.93 20.65 8.63
C GLY A 233 25.27 20.23 10.06
N LYS A 234 24.47 19.36 10.69
CA LYS A 234 24.73 18.82 12.03
C LYS A 234 24.51 17.31 12.05
N ASP A 235 25.55 16.62 12.47
CA ASP A 235 25.58 15.16 12.49
C ASP A 235 24.82 14.63 13.71
N ALA A 236 24.00 13.61 13.48
CA ALA A 236 23.25 12.93 14.53
C ALA A 236 24.12 11.83 15.17
N ASP A 237 24.01 11.71 16.50
CA ASP A 237 24.79 10.75 17.30
C ASP A 237 23.89 9.83 18.16
N GLY A 238 22.58 10.00 18.07
CA GLY A 238 21.58 9.13 18.71
C GLY A 238 20.25 9.17 17.97
N LEU A 239 19.52 8.04 18.03
CA LEU A 239 18.21 7.86 17.42
C LEU A 239 17.26 7.18 18.40
N GLN A 240 16.04 7.66 18.50
CA GLN A 240 14.92 7.00 19.17
C GLN A 240 13.74 6.86 18.23
N MET A 241 13.04 5.72 18.32
CA MET A 241 11.82 5.42 17.56
C MET A 241 10.77 4.77 18.46
N ARG A 242 9.49 4.98 18.15
CA ARG A 242 8.35 4.29 18.77
C ARG A 242 7.19 4.15 17.81
N LEU A 243 6.41 3.06 17.95
CA LEU A 243 5.18 2.87 17.20
C LEU A 243 4.00 3.59 17.86
N VAL A 244 3.03 3.99 17.06
CA VAL A 244 1.79 4.61 17.52
C VAL A 244 0.60 3.84 16.96
N GLY A 245 -0.29 3.36 17.86
CA GLY A 245 -1.50 2.62 17.46
C GLY A 245 -1.26 1.17 17.01
N LEU A 246 -0.14 0.56 17.40
CA LEU A 246 0.24 -0.82 17.07
C LEU A 246 0.69 -1.56 18.34
N PRO A 247 -0.23 -1.90 19.27
CA PRO A 247 0.13 -2.46 20.58
C PRO A 247 0.71 -3.87 20.52
N ASP A 248 0.52 -4.58 19.40
CA ASP A 248 0.98 -5.93 19.13
C ASP A 248 2.30 -5.98 18.34
N CYS A 249 2.96 -4.82 18.16
CA CYS A 249 4.21 -4.69 17.42
C CYS A 249 5.20 -3.79 18.17
N ALA A 250 6.49 -3.99 17.90
CA ALA A 250 7.57 -3.14 18.35
C ALA A 250 8.46 -2.74 17.15
N VAL A 251 9.05 -1.54 17.20
CA VAL A 251 10.10 -1.17 16.24
C VAL A 251 11.46 -1.54 16.79
N GLU A 252 12.24 -2.27 16.00
CA GLU A 252 13.65 -2.54 16.28
C GLU A 252 14.53 -1.77 15.31
N TYR A 253 15.52 -1.08 15.85
CA TYR A 253 16.42 -0.25 15.06
C TYR A 253 17.82 -0.26 15.63
N ARG A 254 18.79 -0.03 14.77
CA ARG A 254 20.21 0.13 15.17
C ARG A 254 20.94 1.05 14.21
N VAL A 255 21.99 1.66 14.68
CA VAL A 255 22.87 2.51 13.88
C VAL A 255 24.31 2.03 13.97
N ALA A 256 25.11 2.36 12.95
CA ALA A 256 26.56 2.17 12.99
C ALA A 256 27.24 3.52 13.14
N ALA A 257 28.19 3.65 14.09
CA ALA A 257 29.01 4.84 14.16
C ALA A 257 29.88 4.95 12.89
N VAL A 258 30.24 6.18 12.53
CA VAL A 258 31.06 6.46 11.34
C VAL A 258 32.27 5.55 11.27
N GLY A 259 32.39 4.74 10.23
CA GLY A 259 33.48 3.82 9.99
C GLY A 259 33.56 2.65 10.98
N ARG A 260 32.48 2.32 11.69
CA ARG A 260 32.40 1.24 12.68
C ARG A 260 31.28 0.25 12.37
N GLU A 261 31.28 -0.85 13.13
CA GLU A 261 30.19 -1.83 13.11
C GLU A 261 28.91 -1.28 13.75
N TYR A 262 27.80 -1.98 13.53
CA TYR A 262 26.52 -1.63 14.14
C TYR A 262 26.55 -1.82 15.65
N TYR A 263 25.93 -0.88 16.34
CA TYR A 263 25.54 -1.08 17.74
C TYR A 263 24.46 -2.18 17.86
N PRO A 264 24.23 -2.71 19.06
CA PRO A 264 23.12 -3.63 19.32
C PRO A 264 21.77 -3.07 18.87
N TRP A 265 20.83 -3.96 18.61
CA TRP A 265 19.44 -3.59 18.34
C TRP A 265 18.79 -2.94 19.56
N VAL A 266 18.07 -1.86 19.35
CA VAL A 266 17.20 -1.21 20.34
C VAL A 266 15.77 -1.52 19.95
N ARG A 267 14.93 -1.87 20.94
CA ARG A 267 13.49 -2.10 20.76
C ARG A 267 12.71 -0.97 21.39
N ASP A 268 11.90 -0.29 20.57
CA ASP A 268 11.21 0.93 20.93
C ASP A 268 12.15 1.95 21.60
N TYR A 269 11.63 3.01 22.23
CA TYR A 269 12.48 3.90 22.97
C TYR A 269 12.32 3.66 24.48
N GLY A 270 13.37 3.97 25.24
CA GLY A 270 13.36 3.92 26.69
C GLY A 270 14.24 5.00 27.31
N GLU A 271 14.28 5.01 28.62
CA GLU A 271 15.24 5.84 29.37
C GLU A 271 16.57 5.12 29.50
N GLY A 272 17.66 5.92 29.63
CA GLY A 272 19.00 5.39 29.77
C GLY A 272 19.68 4.97 28.46
N SER A 273 20.84 4.35 28.57
CA SER A 273 21.72 4.03 27.43
C SER A 273 21.17 2.93 26.51
N GLU A 274 20.26 2.12 26.96
CA GLU A 274 19.63 1.05 26.18
C GLU A 274 18.37 1.50 25.45
N GLY A 275 17.87 2.69 25.75
CA GLY A 275 16.65 3.24 25.19
C GLY A 275 16.83 4.03 23.89
N TYR A 276 18.03 4.01 23.28
CA TYR A 276 18.33 4.67 22.02
C TYR A 276 19.47 3.97 21.25
N ALA A 277 19.46 4.08 19.95
CA ALA A 277 20.55 3.60 19.12
C ALA A 277 21.59 4.70 18.90
N GLY A 278 22.86 4.39 19.11
CA GLY A 278 23.99 5.31 18.93
C GLY A 278 24.84 5.49 20.17
N SER A 279 25.69 6.51 20.16
CA SER A 279 26.55 6.89 21.29
C SER A 279 26.80 8.39 21.20
N PHE A 280 26.43 9.13 22.24
CA PHE A 280 26.56 10.60 22.25
C PHE A 280 28.01 11.05 21.99
N GLY A 281 28.14 12.03 21.11
CA GLY A 281 29.43 12.52 20.62
C GLY A 281 30.07 11.69 19.50
N LYS A 282 29.45 10.58 19.08
CA LYS A 282 29.88 9.72 17.97
C LYS A 282 28.82 9.65 16.88
N PRO A 283 28.93 10.46 15.83
CA PRO A 283 27.97 10.44 14.73
C PRO A 283 27.83 9.05 14.12
N PHE A 284 26.63 8.75 13.62
CA PHE A 284 26.37 7.52 12.89
C PHE A 284 26.23 7.77 11.38
N ASP A 285 26.52 6.75 10.57
CA ASP A 285 26.52 6.81 9.11
C ASP A 285 25.55 5.84 8.44
N ARG A 286 25.03 4.85 9.18
CA ARG A 286 24.10 3.84 8.66
C ARG A 286 23.02 3.54 9.67
N LEU A 287 21.82 3.26 9.17
CA LEU A 287 20.61 2.94 9.92
C LEU A 287 19.98 1.68 9.38
N GLN A 288 19.58 0.77 10.26
CA GLN A 288 18.72 -0.38 9.97
C GLN A 288 17.50 -0.36 10.87
N CYS A 289 16.33 -0.65 10.29
CA CYS A 289 15.07 -0.72 11.02
C CYS A 289 14.22 -1.92 10.56
N ARG A 290 13.40 -2.44 11.47
CA ARG A 290 12.33 -3.41 11.20
C ARG A 290 11.21 -3.25 12.22
N VAL A 291 10.00 -3.70 11.87
CA VAL A 291 8.92 -3.89 12.83
C VAL A 291 8.77 -5.38 13.10
N VAL A 292 8.57 -5.75 14.35
CA VAL A 292 8.40 -7.13 14.81
C VAL A 292 7.12 -7.28 15.61
N LYS A 293 6.55 -8.49 15.60
CA LYS A 293 5.47 -8.85 16.52
C LYS A 293 6.01 -9.05 17.93
N VAL A 294 5.21 -8.69 18.94
CA VAL A 294 5.51 -8.87 20.38
C VAL A 294 4.45 -9.73 21.04
#